data_f763406375c743d0a6a91823b5402ef3
#
_entry.id   f763406375c743d0a6a91823b5402ef3
#
_cell.length_a   1.000
_cell.length_b   1.000
_cell.length_c   1.000
_cell.angle_alpha   90.00
_cell.angle_beta   90.00
_cell.angle_gamma   90.00
#
_symmetry.space_group_name_H-M   'P 1'
#
loop_
_entity.id
_entity.type
_entity.pdbx_description
1 polymer ?
#
loop_
_entity_poly.entity_id
_entity_poly.type
_entity_poly.pdbx_seq_one_letter_code
_entity_poly.pdbx_strand_id
1 'polypeptide(L)'
;ATPYSIIRSGDWKLIYYYLPETPKQPKALLYNLKDDPEERNELSAAHPDQCREMIREMSARLEKEGALYPVDKQGNELKPFVYF
;
A
#
# COMPACT_ATOMS: atom_id res chain seq x y z
N ALA A 1 4.36 -4.31 -15.57
CA ALA A 1 4.43 -4.28 -14.11
C ALA A 1 3.35 -3.36 -13.55
N THR A 2 2.76 -3.74 -12.43
CA THR A 2 1.72 -2.97 -11.76
C THR A 2 2.35 -1.83 -10.95
N PRO A 3 1.90 -0.58 -11.08
CA PRO A 3 2.43 0.50 -10.26
C PRO A 3 2.11 0.28 -8.77
N TYR A 4 3.09 0.56 -7.91
CA TYR A 4 2.93 0.36 -6.47
C TYR A 4 3.72 1.40 -5.69
N SER A 5 3.38 1.55 -4.42
CA SER A 5 4.15 2.32 -3.45
C SER A 5 4.40 1.48 -2.21
N ILE A 6 5.53 1.73 -1.55
CA ILE A 6 5.91 1.04 -0.32
C ILE A 6 6.10 2.07 0.78
N ILE A 7 5.61 1.75 1.98
CA ILE A 7 5.88 2.56 3.16
C ILE A 7 6.38 1.66 4.30
N ARG A 8 7.37 2.17 5.04
CA ARG A 8 7.87 1.59 6.27
C ARG A 8 7.46 2.48 7.43
N SER A 9 6.91 1.89 8.49
CA SER A 9 6.55 2.60 9.71
C SER A 9 6.87 1.71 10.90
N GLY A 10 7.97 2.01 11.62
CA GLY A 10 8.48 1.14 12.66
C GLY A 10 8.83 -0.23 12.09
N ASP A 11 8.24 -1.27 12.66
CA ASP A 11 8.47 -2.65 12.24
C ASP A 11 7.59 -3.08 11.07
N TRP A 12 6.64 -2.24 10.67
CA TRP A 12 5.66 -2.58 9.65
C TRP A 12 6.08 -2.12 8.26
N LYS A 13 5.72 -2.92 7.26
CA LYS A 13 5.90 -2.58 5.85
C LYS A 13 4.59 -2.81 5.13
N LEU A 14 4.14 -1.81 4.36
CA LEU A 14 2.96 -1.91 3.51
C LEU A 14 3.38 -1.72 2.06
N ILE A 15 2.86 -2.58 1.19
CA ILE A 15 2.99 -2.43 -0.27
C ILE A 15 1.58 -2.16 -0.78
N TYR A 16 1.38 -1.02 -1.45
CA TYR A 16 0.08 -0.63 -2.00
C TYR A 16 0.13 -0.67 -3.51
N TYR A 17 -0.77 -1.44 -4.12
CA TYR A 17 -0.90 -1.54 -5.57
C TYR A 17 -2.03 -0.65 -6.06
N TYR A 18 -1.72 0.26 -6.98
CA TYR A 18 -2.70 1.21 -7.52
C TYR A 18 -3.68 0.55 -8.49
N LEU A 19 -3.19 -0.39 -9.30
CA LEU A 19 -3.99 -1.11 -10.31
C LEU A 19 -3.66 -2.60 -10.25
N PRO A 20 -4.35 -3.39 -9.40
CA PRO A 20 -4.14 -4.84 -9.41
C PRO A 20 -4.41 -5.43 -10.80
N GLU A 21 -3.52 -6.29 -11.25
CA GLU A 21 -3.61 -6.89 -12.59
C GLU A 21 -4.79 -7.83 -12.75
N THR A 22 -5.21 -8.46 -11.65
CA THR A 22 -6.35 -9.38 -11.65
C THR A 22 -7.22 -9.09 -10.43
N PRO A 23 -8.51 -9.52 -10.46
CA PRO A 23 -9.37 -9.36 -9.29
C PRO A 23 -8.87 -10.12 -8.05
N LYS A 24 -7.98 -11.10 -8.24
CA LYS A 24 -7.42 -11.89 -7.13
C LYS A 24 -6.19 -11.24 -6.50
N GLN A 25 -5.55 -10.31 -7.20
CA GLN A 25 -4.38 -9.62 -6.65
C GLN A 25 -4.84 -8.67 -5.55
N PRO A 26 -4.26 -8.74 -4.34
CA PRO A 26 -4.64 -7.83 -3.27
C PRO A 26 -4.22 -6.40 -3.59
N LYS A 27 -4.97 -5.43 -3.07
CA LYS A 27 -4.61 -4.02 -3.20
C LYS A 27 -3.45 -3.64 -2.31
N ALA A 28 -3.28 -4.32 -1.18
CA ALA A 28 -2.20 -4.04 -0.25
C ALA A 28 -1.69 -5.32 0.40
N LEU A 29 -0.40 -5.34 0.69
CA LEU A 29 0.25 -6.40 1.46
C LEU A 29 0.88 -5.76 2.69
N LEU A 30 0.69 -6.39 3.85
CA LEU A 30 1.20 -5.92 5.13
C LEU A 30 2.11 -6.95 5.76
N TYR A 31 3.29 -6.52 6.20
CA TYR A 31 4.26 -7.39 6.87
C TYR A 31 4.79 -6.75 8.14
N ASN A 32 5.08 -7.58 9.15
CA ASN A 32 5.81 -7.18 10.33
C ASN A 32 7.25 -7.66 10.19
N LEU A 33 8.17 -6.76 9.84
CA LEU A 33 9.54 -7.14 9.51
C LEU A 33 10.38 -7.51 10.72
N LYS A 34 9.95 -7.16 11.94
CA LYS A 34 10.64 -7.58 13.15
C LYS A 34 10.46 -9.08 13.37
N ASP A 35 9.24 -9.58 13.23
CA ASP A 35 8.92 -10.98 13.44
C ASP A 35 9.10 -11.82 12.17
N ASP A 36 9.04 -11.18 11.01
CA ASP A 36 9.00 -11.84 9.71
C ASP A 36 9.86 -11.08 8.68
N PRO A 37 11.19 -11.05 8.86
CA PRO A 37 12.07 -10.29 7.96
C PRO A 37 12.08 -10.81 6.52
N GLU A 38 11.66 -12.05 6.30
CA GLU A 38 11.61 -12.65 4.97
C GLU A 38 10.27 -12.46 4.25
N GLU A 39 9.32 -11.76 4.89
CA GLU A 39 8.01 -11.45 4.30
C GLU A 39 7.25 -12.71 3.85
N ARG A 40 7.19 -13.69 4.75
CA ARG A 40 6.49 -14.96 4.48
C ARG A 40 5.04 -14.98 4.95
N ASN A 41 4.69 -14.09 5.89
CA ASN A 41 3.36 -14.07 6.50
C ASN A 41 2.70 -12.71 6.24
N GLU A 42 1.81 -12.66 5.25
CA GLU A 42 1.06 -11.47 4.91
C GLU A 42 -0.07 -11.26 5.92
N LEU A 43 -0.20 -10.08 6.50
CA LEU A 43 -1.02 -9.79 7.66
C LEU A 43 -2.16 -8.80 7.43
N SER A 44 -2.48 -8.45 6.18
CA SER A 44 -3.49 -7.42 5.90
C SER A 44 -4.87 -7.78 6.45
N ALA A 45 -5.29 -9.04 6.31
CA ALA A 45 -6.59 -9.50 6.81
C ALA A 45 -6.64 -9.57 8.33
N ALA A 46 -5.52 -9.91 8.98
CA ALA A 46 -5.43 -10.01 10.43
C ALA A 46 -5.30 -8.66 11.13
N HIS A 47 -4.75 -7.65 10.43
CA HIS A 47 -4.50 -6.33 10.99
C HIS A 47 -5.03 -5.21 10.10
N PRO A 48 -6.36 -5.16 9.87
CA PRO A 48 -6.93 -4.14 8.97
C PRO A 48 -6.74 -2.71 9.47
N ASP A 49 -6.74 -2.51 10.80
CA ASP A 49 -6.52 -1.18 11.38
C ASP A 49 -5.11 -0.66 11.09
N GLN A 50 -4.12 -1.55 11.18
CA GLN A 50 -2.74 -1.19 10.87
C GLN A 50 -2.60 -0.84 9.38
N CYS A 51 -3.27 -1.60 8.50
CA CYS A 51 -3.30 -1.29 7.07
C CYS A 51 -3.88 0.09 6.82
N ARG A 52 -5.04 0.41 7.42
CA ARG A 52 -5.69 1.71 7.25
C ARG A 52 -4.78 2.85 7.69
N GLU A 53 -4.15 2.69 8.85
CA GLU A 53 -3.24 3.70 9.38
C GLU A 53 -2.05 3.95 8.44
N MET A 54 -1.47 2.88 7.93
CA MET A 54 -0.32 2.99 7.02
C MET A 54 -0.69 3.57 5.66
N ILE A 55 -1.88 3.28 5.14
CA ILE A 55 -2.36 3.89 3.90
C ILE A 55 -2.55 5.40 4.09
N ARG A 56 -3.13 5.81 5.24
CA ARG A 56 -3.28 7.23 5.56
C ARG A 56 -1.93 7.94 5.67
N GLU A 57 -0.99 7.32 6.36
CA GLU A 57 0.36 7.87 6.51
C GLU A 57 1.07 7.99 5.16
N MET A 58 0.96 6.97 4.32
CA MET A 58 1.54 6.98 2.98
C MET A 58 0.94 8.10 2.14
N SER A 59 -0.38 8.24 2.15
CA SER A 59 -1.09 9.28 1.42
C SER A 59 -0.62 10.68 1.85
N ALA A 60 -0.50 10.89 3.16
CA ALA A 60 -0.03 12.16 3.70
C ALA A 60 1.41 12.48 3.28
N ARG A 61 2.30 11.48 3.31
CA ARG A 61 3.68 11.65 2.88
C ARG A 61 3.79 11.98 1.41
N LEU A 62 3.03 11.29 0.56
CA LEU A 62 3.05 11.51 -0.89
C LEU A 62 2.55 12.93 -1.23
N GLU A 63 1.49 13.39 -0.58
CA GLU A 63 0.98 14.76 -0.78
C GLU A 63 2.02 15.80 -0.34
N LYS A 64 2.65 15.58 0.81
CA LYS A 64 3.66 16.50 1.34
C LYS A 64 4.87 16.60 0.42
N GLU A 65 5.28 15.49 -0.18
CA GLU A 65 6.43 15.42 -1.07
C GLU A 65 6.13 15.91 -2.48
N GLY A 66 4.86 16.15 -2.81
CA GLY A 66 4.44 16.51 -4.15
C GLY A 66 4.66 15.39 -5.15
N ALA A 67 4.44 14.14 -4.72
CA ALA A 67 4.69 12.98 -5.54
C ALA A 67 3.81 12.96 -6.79
N LEU A 68 4.37 12.39 -7.88
CA LEU A 68 3.58 12.12 -9.08
C LEU A 68 2.88 10.78 -8.92
N TYR A 69 1.57 10.78 -9.14
CA TYR A 69 0.77 9.56 -9.05
C TYR A 69 0.66 8.87 -10.40
N PRO A 70 0.51 7.52 -10.42
CA PRO A 70 0.19 6.85 -11.67
C PRO A 70 -1.18 7.30 -12.20
N VAL A 71 -1.40 7.12 -13.49
CA VAL A 71 -2.69 7.45 -14.10
C VAL A 71 -3.29 6.19 -14.70
N ASP A 72 -4.61 6.14 -14.76
CA ASP A 72 -5.32 5.05 -15.42
C ASP A 72 -5.38 5.29 -16.94
N LYS A 73 -6.08 4.40 -17.68
CA LYS A 73 -6.18 4.50 -19.14
C LYS A 73 -6.92 5.75 -19.60
N GLN A 74 -7.75 6.33 -18.74
CA GLN A 74 -8.50 7.55 -19.02
C GLN A 74 -7.75 8.81 -18.61
N GLY A 75 -6.53 8.67 -18.04
CA GLY A 75 -5.73 9.80 -17.60
C GLY A 75 -6.04 10.32 -16.21
N ASN A 76 -6.84 9.58 -15.43
CA ASN A 76 -7.16 9.97 -14.04
C ASN A 76 -6.02 9.58 -13.10
N GLU A 77 -5.64 10.48 -12.20
CA GLU A 77 -4.64 10.17 -11.20
C GLU A 77 -5.16 9.13 -10.21
N LEU A 78 -4.30 8.19 -9.84
CA LEU A 78 -4.60 7.10 -8.91
C LEU A 78 -3.92 7.39 -7.59
N LYS A 79 -4.67 7.92 -6.62
CA LYS A 79 -4.14 8.21 -5.28
C LYS A 79 -4.46 7.07 -4.31
N PRO A 80 -3.58 6.82 -3.31
CA PRO A 80 -3.89 5.82 -2.29
C PRO A 80 -5.15 6.19 -1.53
N PHE A 81 -5.99 5.20 -1.24
CA PHE A 81 -7.19 5.40 -0.45
C PHE A 81 -7.46 4.20 0.44
N VAL A 82 -8.17 4.45 1.53
CA VAL A 82 -8.58 3.39 2.46
C VAL A 82 -9.81 2.71 1.88
N TYR A 83 -9.71 1.40 1.61
CA TYR A 83 -10.74 0.65 0.91
C TYR A 83 -11.42 -0.43 1.78
N PHE A 84 -11.12 -0.48 3.07
CA PHE A 84 -11.81 -1.38 3.99
C PHE A 84 -12.69 -0.64 4.96
#